data_eed8be10c4d079c682462cbac77ac6e9
#
_entry.id   eed8be10c4d079c682462cbac77ac6e9
#
_cell.length_a   1.000
_cell.length_b   1.000
_cell.length_c   1.000
_cell.angle_alpha   90.00
_cell.angle_beta   90.00
_cell.angle_gamma   90.00
#
_symmetry.space_group_name_H-M   'P 1'
#
loop_
_entity.id
_entity.type
_entity.pdbx_description
1 polymer ?
#
loop_
_entity_poly.entity_id
_entity_poly.type
_entity_poly.pdbx_seq_one_letter_code
_entity_poly.pdbx_strand_id
1 'polypeptide(L)'
;MKRRLHILALAMAAVVLAPAAGAQPADAGVQVRKPRLMLVPESVVNASAAQQYAQLKQQAAARRLLNTDAPQVRRVRAIALRLIPHGARFNAKAAAWAWEVNVIDAPVINAFCMPGGKIVVYHGLIDRLALDDDELAAVVGHEIAHALLEHGRARMSEALLKSVGINLAAAYFGLSDAGAALLAQAAQLAVTLPYSRAHEVDADLAGLELAARAGFDPRAAVRVWQKMARAGGAQPPQFLSTHPGHATRIREIETALPRVLPLYEAARR
;
A
#
# COMPACT_ATOMS: atom_id res chain seq x y z
N MET A 1 -28.60 -87.36 10.63
CA MET A 1 -28.17 -86.31 9.72
C MET A 1 -28.58 -84.95 10.31
N LYS A 2 -27.64 -84.20 10.94
CA LYS A 2 -27.90 -82.93 11.56
C LYS A 2 -27.14 -81.84 10.75
N ARG A 3 -27.86 -80.98 9.99
CA ARG A 3 -27.32 -79.85 9.29
C ARG A 3 -27.11 -78.69 10.28
N ARG A 4 -25.87 -78.23 10.45
CA ARG A 4 -25.56 -77.07 11.24
C ARG A 4 -25.65 -75.83 10.28
N LEU A 5 -26.51 -74.87 10.63
CA LEU A 5 -26.69 -73.63 10.00
C LEU A 5 -25.62 -72.66 10.57
N HIS A 6 -24.72 -72.16 9.73
CA HIS A 6 -23.76 -71.11 10.13
C HIS A 6 -24.37 -69.77 9.79
N ILE A 7 -24.68 -68.96 10.81
CA ILE A 7 -25.11 -67.59 10.67
C ILE A 7 -23.87 -66.75 10.58
N LEU A 8 -23.64 -66.13 9.41
CA LEU A 8 -22.58 -65.11 9.21
C LEU A 8 -23.08 -63.74 9.67
N ALA A 9 -22.55 -63.24 10.79
CA ALA A 9 -22.84 -61.92 11.25
C ALA A 9 -21.97 -60.91 10.44
N LEU A 10 -22.61 -60.08 9.63
CA LEU A 10 -21.99 -58.99 8.88
C LEU A 10 -21.85 -57.77 9.79
N ALA A 11 -20.65 -57.49 10.28
CA ALA A 11 -20.35 -56.24 11.03
C ALA A 11 -20.24 -55.08 10.05
N MET A 12 -21.22 -54.21 10.02
CA MET A 12 -21.14 -52.89 9.34
C MET A 12 -20.24 -51.95 10.17
N ALA A 13 -19.02 -51.70 9.70
CA ALA A 13 -18.18 -50.63 10.23
C ALA A 13 -18.68 -49.28 9.68
N ALA A 14 -19.29 -48.48 10.53
CA ALA A 14 -19.63 -47.09 10.21
C ALA A 14 -18.33 -46.26 10.17
N VAL A 15 -17.88 -45.93 8.96
CA VAL A 15 -16.82 -44.96 8.78
C VAL A 15 -17.39 -43.56 9.03
N VAL A 16 -17.13 -43.01 10.22
CA VAL A 16 -17.40 -41.61 10.50
C VAL A 16 -16.37 -40.77 9.73
N LEU A 17 -16.77 -40.23 8.59
CA LEU A 17 -15.98 -39.18 7.92
C LEU A 17 -16.03 -37.93 8.81
N ALA A 18 -14.94 -37.65 9.51
CA ALA A 18 -14.70 -36.34 10.10
C ALA A 18 -14.67 -35.29 8.95
N PRO A 19 -15.35 -34.14 9.10
CA PRO A 19 -15.24 -33.11 8.10
C PRO A 19 -13.77 -32.69 8.01
N ALA A 20 -13.16 -32.82 6.82
CA ALA A 20 -11.85 -32.32 6.56
C ALA A 20 -11.88 -30.81 6.85
N ALA A 21 -11.13 -30.38 7.86
CA ALA A 21 -10.86 -28.97 8.09
C ALA A 21 -10.33 -28.41 6.76
N GLY A 22 -11.13 -27.58 6.10
CA GLY A 22 -10.82 -27.03 4.80
C GLY A 22 -9.45 -26.37 4.87
N ALA A 23 -8.46 -26.94 4.22
CA ALA A 23 -7.18 -26.29 3.97
C ALA A 23 -7.51 -24.98 3.26
N GLN A 24 -7.31 -23.86 3.93
CA GLN A 24 -7.41 -22.56 3.29
C GLN A 24 -6.42 -22.57 2.12
N PRO A 25 -6.83 -22.19 0.90
CA PRO A 25 -5.91 -22.13 -0.20
C PRO A 25 -4.76 -21.21 0.18
N ALA A 26 -3.52 -21.70 0.04
CA ALA A 26 -2.28 -21.01 0.43
C ALA A 26 -2.06 -19.66 -0.29
N ASP A 27 -2.99 -19.24 -1.13
CA ASP A 27 -2.98 -18.01 -1.94
C ASP A 27 -4.25 -17.17 -1.76
N ALA A 28 -4.82 -17.16 -0.54
CA ALA A 28 -5.90 -16.23 -0.20
C ALA A 28 -5.34 -14.80 -0.18
N GLY A 29 -5.76 -13.96 -1.13
CA GLY A 29 -5.34 -12.56 -1.23
C GLY A 29 -5.68 -11.97 -2.58
N VAL A 30 -5.28 -10.71 -2.75
CA VAL A 30 -5.49 -9.99 -4.00
C VAL A 30 -4.38 -10.25 -5.02
N GLN A 31 -4.73 -10.13 -6.30
CA GLN A 31 -3.75 -10.10 -7.39
C GLN A 31 -3.56 -8.65 -7.82
N VAL A 32 -2.31 -8.22 -7.89
CA VAL A 32 -1.91 -6.87 -8.34
C VAL A 32 -0.97 -6.96 -9.52
N ARG A 33 -1.03 -5.97 -10.39
CA ARG A 33 -0.13 -5.88 -11.53
C ARG A 33 1.20 -5.29 -11.07
N LYS A 34 2.30 -5.80 -11.59
CA LYS A 34 3.61 -5.15 -11.44
C LYS A 34 3.82 -4.18 -12.59
N PRO A 35 4.30 -2.95 -12.34
CA PRO A 35 4.65 -2.04 -13.43
C PRO A 35 5.66 -2.69 -14.38
N ARG A 36 5.43 -2.51 -15.69
CA ARG A 36 6.27 -3.14 -16.71
C ARG A 36 7.51 -2.32 -17.06
N LEU A 37 7.42 -1.00 -16.83
CA LEU A 37 8.48 -0.07 -17.23
C LEU A 37 9.24 0.41 -16.00
N MET A 38 10.46 -0.08 -15.82
CA MET A 38 11.33 0.20 -14.68
C MET A 38 12.73 0.59 -15.19
N LEU A 39 12.82 1.69 -15.95
CA LEU A 39 14.07 2.16 -16.55
C LEU A 39 15.01 2.77 -15.52
N VAL A 40 14.47 3.55 -14.57
CA VAL A 40 15.30 4.21 -13.54
C VAL A 40 15.82 3.16 -12.56
N PRO A 41 17.12 3.09 -12.27
CA PRO A 41 17.66 2.17 -11.26
C PRO A 41 17.03 2.38 -9.88
N GLU A 42 16.73 1.29 -9.17
CA GLU A 42 16.16 1.35 -7.82
C GLU A 42 17.03 2.15 -6.83
N SER A 43 18.35 2.00 -6.93
CA SER A 43 19.32 2.74 -6.10
C SER A 43 19.21 4.25 -6.26
N VAL A 44 19.01 4.73 -7.49
CA VAL A 44 18.83 6.16 -7.78
C VAL A 44 17.52 6.67 -7.18
N VAL A 45 16.44 5.90 -7.33
CA VAL A 45 15.14 6.24 -6.76
C VAL A 45 15.21 6.32 -5.24
N ASN A 46 15.81 5.32 -4.59
CA ASN A 46 15.94 5.26 -3.14
C ASN A 46 16.84 6.38 -2.59
N ALA A 47 17.95 6.70 -3.26
CA ALA A 47 18.83 7.80 -2.86
C ALA A 47 18.11 9.16 -2.97
N SER A 48 17.40 9.40 -4.07
CA SER A 48 16.61 10.62 -4.26
C SER A 48 15.49 10.75 -3.23
N ALA A 49 14.78 9.67 -2.95
CA ALA A 49 13.73 9.62 -1.93
C ALA A 49 14.29 9.93 -0.54
N ALA A 50 15.41 9.32 -0.17
CA ALA A 50 16.07 9.56 1.12
C ALA A 50 16.49 11.02 1.29
N GLN A 51 17.05 11.65 0.24
CA GLN A 51 17.44 13.05 0.26
C GLN A 51 16.24 13.99 0.41
N GLN A 52 15.20 13.80 -0.39
CA GLN A 52 13.97 14.60 -0.33
C GLN A 52 13.28 14.47 1.03
N TYR A 53 13.24 13.24 1.58
CA TYR A 53 12.67 12.98 2.89
C TYR A 53 13.47 13.68 4.02
N ALA A 54 14.80 13.64 3.95
CA ALA A 54 15.66 14.35 4.90
C ALA A 54 15.42 15.88 4.87
N GLN A 55 15.33 16.46 3.68
CA GLN A 55 15.02 17.88 3.49
C GLN A 55 13.64 18.24 4.04
N LEU A 56 12.62 17.41 3.78
CA LEU A 56 11.27 17.62 4.30
C LEU A 56 11.25 17.60 5.83
N LYS A 57 11.92 16.62 6.45
CA LYS A 57 12.03 16.57 7.92
C LYS A 57 12.75 17.78 8.50
N GLN A 58 13.83 18.22 7.88
CA GLN A 58 14.55 19.39 8.32
C GLN A 58 13.68 20.65 8.25
N GLN A 59 12.94 20.84 7.15
CA GLN A 59 12.01 21.96 6.99
C GLN A 59 10.86 21.92 8.01
N ALA A 60 10.28 20.75 8.25
CA ALA A 60 9.22 20.57 9.25
C ALA A 60 9.73 20.82 10.66
N ALA A 61 10.93 20.32 10.99
CA ALA A 61 11.56 20.55 12.29
C ALA A 61 11.91 22.04 12.53
N ALA A 62 12.47 22.72 11.54
CA ALA A 62 12.76 24.15 11.62
C ALA A 62 11.53 25.02 11.88
N ARG A 63 10.36 24.55 11.40
CA ARG A 63 9.04 25.20 11.64
C ARG A 63 8.33 24.68 12.89
N ARG A 64 8.95 23.76 13.65
CA ARG A 64 8.36 23.10 14.82
C ARG A 64 7.05 22.38 14.51
N LEU A 65 6.98 21.73 13.32
CA LEU A 65 5.81 20.99 12.85
C LEU A 65 6.05 19.47 12.82
N LEU A 66 7.25 19.00 13.12
CA LEU A 66 7.59 17.58 13.04
C LEU A 66 7.27 16.88 14.35
N ASN A 67 6.34 15.90 14.32
CA ASN A 67 6.01 15.02 15.45
C ASN A 67 5.59 15.74 16.73
N THR A 68 4.83 16.83 16.62
CA THR A 68 4.44 17.70 17.74
C THR A 68 3.40 17.07 18.65
N ASP A 69 2.44 16.32 18.09
CA ASP A 69 1.41 15.59 18.84
C ASP A 69 1.88 14.15 19.12
N ALA A 70 2.47 13.95 20.29
CA ALA A 70 3.00 12.65 20.67
C ALA A 70 1.96 11.51 20.71
N PRO A 71 0.72 11.68 21.19
CA PRO A 71 -0.35 10.69 21.06
C PRO A 71 -0.63 10.29 19.62
N GLN A 72 -0.80 11.25 18.72
CA GLN A 72 -1.09 10.99 17.32
C GLN A 72 0.08 10.32 16.59
N VAL A 73 1.32 10.74 16.89
CA VAL A 73 2.54 10.09 16.36
C VAL A 73 2.60 8.63 16.80
N ARG A 74 2.33 8.32 18.07
CA ARG A 74 2.28 6.93 18.55
C ARG A 74 1.20 6.12 17.83
N ARG A 75 0.02 6.70 17.63
CA ARG A 75 -1.10 6.09 16.92
C ARG A 75 -0.73 5.72 15.48
N VAL A 76 -0.20 6.67 14.71
CA VAL A 76 0.22 6.44 13.31
C VAL A 76 1.33 5.39 13.24
N ARG A 77 2.33 5.46 14.12
CA ARG A 77 3.42 4.48 14.19
C ARG A 77 2.93 3.08 14.52
N ALA A 78 2.03 2.94 15.49
CA ALA A 78 1.46 1.65 15.86
C ALA A 78 0.71 1.00 14.67
N ILE A 79 -0.07 1.79 13.92
CA ILE A 79 -0.76 1.32 12.72
C ILE A 79 0.26 0.89 11.65
N ALA A 80 1.25 1.72 11.33
CA ALA A 80 2.24 1.41 10.32
C ALA A 80 3.06 0.15 10.67
N LEU A 81 3.46 -0.01 11.94
CA LEU A 81 4.20 -1.17 12.42
C LEU A 81 3.42 -2.49 12.31
N ARG A 82 2.09 -2.44 12.35
CA ARG A 82 1.24 -3.60 12.10
C ARG A 82 1.13 -3.94 10.61
N LEU A 83 1.14 -2.92 9.73
CA LEU A 83 1.02 -3.10 8.27
C LEU A 83 2.32 -3.59 7.63
N ILE A 84 3.47 -3.02 8.02
CA ILE A 84 4.79 -3.23 7.41
C ILE A 84 5.19 -4.72 7.28
N PRO A 85 5.02 -5.59 8.29
CA PRO A 85 5.42 -7.00 8.20
C PRO A 85 4.77 -7.77 7.04
N HIS A 86 3.57 -7.37 6.64
CA HIS A 86 2.83 -8.00 5.54
C HIS A 86 3.29 -7.53 4.16
N GLY A 87 4.14 -6.51 4.09
CA GLY A 87 4.68 -5.93 2.85
C GLY A 87 5.55 -6.90 2.05
N ALA A 88 6.20 -7.86 2.69
CA ALA A 88 7.06 -8.84 2.02
C ALA A 88 6.32 -9.67 0.95
N ARG A 89 5.01 -9.85 1.06
CA ARG A 89 4.16 -10.51 0.05
C ARG A 89 4.20 -9.78 -1.30
N PHE A 90 4.25 -8.46 -1.30
CA PHE A 90 4.25 -7.65 -2.51
C PHE A 90 5.67 -7.29 -2.97
N ASN A 91 6.60 -7.12 -2.02
CA ASN A 91 8.01 -6.85 -2.28
C ASN A 91 8.89 -7.47 -1.20
N ALA A 92 9.57 -8.56 -1.53
CA ALA A 92 10.43 -9.27 -0.58
C ALA A 92 11.57 -8.39 -0.02
N LYS A 93 12.03 -7.38 -0.77
CA LYS A 93 13.08 -6.44 -0.32
C LYS A 93 12.59 -5.51 0.80
N ALA A 94 11.28 -5.33 0.95
CA ALA A 94 10.69 -4.42 1.94
C ALA A 94 11.06 -4.78 3.38
N ALA A 95 11.37 -6.04 3.67
CA ALA A 95 11.83 -6.48 4.99
C ALA A 95 13.16 -5.83 5.40
N ALA A 96 14.00 -5.44 4.43
CA ALA A 96 15.29 -4.79 4.65
C ALA A 96 15.23 -3.25 4.55
N TRP A 97 14.07 -2.66 4.29
CA TRP A 97 13.95 -1.21 4.20
C TRP A 97 14.09 -0.56 5.57
N ALA A 98 14.76 0.59 5.61
CA ALA A 98 14.85 1.42 6.81
C ALA A 98 13.55 2.23 7.00
N TRP A 99 12.48 1.54 7.41
CA TRP A 99 11.16 2.14 7.62
C TRP A 99 11.21 3.29 8.62
N GLU A 100 10.59 4.39 8.27
CA GLU A 100 10.50 5.57 9.13
C GLU A 100 9.11 6.20 9.01
N VAL A 101 8.50 6.58 10.15
CA VAL A 101 7.14 7.11 10.21
C VAL A 101 7.14 8.42 10.96
N ASN A 102 6.75 9.49 10.29
CA ASN A 102 6.63 10.82 10.87
C ASN A 102 5.25 11.44 10.60
N VAL A 103 4.82 12.28 11.53
CA VAL A 103 3.62 13.11 11.41
C VAL A 103 4.04 14.57 11.27
N ILE A 104 3.47 15.28 10.29
CA ILE A 104 3.69 16.72 10.13
C ILE A 104 2.41 17.45 10.55
N ASP A 105 2.55 18.37 11.50
CA ASP A 105 1.48 19.20 12.01
C ASP A 105 1.17 20.34 11.02
N ALA A 106 0.39 20.00 10.01
CA ALA A 106 -0.11 20.95 9.02
C ALA A 106 -1.54 20.59 8.62
N PRO A 107 -2.42 21.58 8.34
CA PRO A 107 -3.85 21.36 8.05
C PRO A 107 -4.06 20.84 6.61
N VAL A 108 -3.15 19.99 6.14
CA VAL A 108 -3.16 19.42 4.79
C VAL A 108 -3.77 18.03 4.82
N ILE A 109 -4.76 17.77 3.99
CA ILE A 109 -5.30 16.41 3.80
C ILE A 109 -4.37 15.67 2.86
N ASN A 110 -3.31 15.06 3.40
CA ASN A 110 -2.32 14.30 2.62
C ASN A 110 -1.60 13.25 3.48
N ALA A 111 -1.09 12.22 2.81
CA ALA A 111 -0.12 11.26 3.31
C ALA A 111 0.70 10.74 2.12
N PHE A 112 1.86 10.14 2.36
CA PHE A 112 2.64 9.46 1.33
C PHE A 112 3.64 8.48 1.94
N CYS A 113 4.07 7.51 1.14
CA CYS A 113 5.20 6.65 1.43
C CYS A 113 6.21 6.72 0.28
N MET A 114 7.38 7.30 0.55
CA MET A 114 8.46 7.33 -0.44
C MET A 114 9.17 5.97 -0.54
N PRO A 115 9.83 5.66 -1.65
CA PRO A 115 10.67 4.49 -1.81
C PRO A 115 11.63 4.29 -0.64
N GLY A 116 11.84 3.03 -0.25
CA GLY A 116 12.63 2.69 0.93
C GLY A 116 11.90 2.85 2.26
N GLY A 117 10.55 3.00 2.24
CA GLY A 117 9.71 2.94 3.44
C GLY A 117 9.66 4.24 4.26
N LYS A 118 9.68 5.40 3.62
CA LYS A 118 9.63 6.71 4.29
C LYS A 118 8.20 7.26 4.31
N ILE A 119 7.49 7.06 5.42
CA ILE A 119 6.07 7.40 5.58
C ILE A 119 5.93 8.77 6.23
N VAL A 120 5.08 9.61 5.65
CA VAL A 120 4.60 10.87 6.24
C VAL A 120 3.08 10.87 6.22
N VAL A 121 2.50 11.26 7.36
CA VAL A 121 1.08 11.55 7.49
C VAL A 121 0.94 12.99 7.98
N TYR A 122 0.09 13.77 7.32
CA TYR A 122 -0.24 15.11 7.79
C TYR A 122 -1.38 15.07 8.80
N HIS A 123 -1.27 15.86 9.87
CA HIS A 123 -2.30 16.00 10.90
C HIS A 123 -3.68 16.28 10.29
N GLY A 124 -3.75 17.21 9.33
CA GLY A 124 -5.00 17.56 8.67
C GLY A 124 -5.72 16.40 7.96
N LEU A 125 -5.01 15.35 7.54
CA LEU A 125 -5.65 14.14 7.01
C LEU A 125 -6.49 13.44 8.08
N ILE A 126 -5.93 13.30 9.28
CA ILE A 126 -6.57 12.57 10.37
C ILE A 126 -7.75 13.36 10.92
N ASP A 127 -7.53 14.63 11.23
CA ASP A 127 -8.50 15.47 11.93
C ASP A 127 -9.64 15.94 11.05
N ARG A 128 -9.32 16.45 9.84
CA ARG A 128 -10.35 16.99 8.96
C ARG A 128 -11.26 15.92 8.36
N LEU A 129 -10.75 14.69 8.24
CA LEU A 129 -11.56 13.54 7.83
C LEU A 129 -12.10 12.74 9.01
N ALA A 130 -11.73 13.10 10.25
CA ALA A 130 -12.07 12.37 11.48
C ALA A 130 -11.87 10.86 11.30
N LEU A 131 -10.64 10.45 10.93
CA LEU A 131 -10.32 9.06 10.64
C LEU A 131 -10.22 8.23 11.91
N ASP A 132 -10.94 7.10 11.94
CA ASP A 132 -10.71 6.03 12.92
C ASP A 132 -9.42 5.25 12.60
N ASP A 133 -9.06 4.24 13.40
CA ASP A 133 -7.83 3.47 13.22
C ASP A 133 -7.88 2.60 11.97
N ASP A 134 -9.02 2.02 11.65
CA ASP A 134 -9.20 1.20 10.45
C ASP A 134 -9.11 2.05 9.17
N GLU A 135 -9.70 3.24 9.20
CA GLU A 135 -9.65 4.20 8.10
C GLU A 135 -8.22 4.74 7.89
N LEU A 136 -7.53 5.07 8.99
CA LEU A 136 -6.13 5.51 8.92
C LEU A 136 -5.22 4.37 8.43
N ALA A 137 -5.47 3.13 8.83
CA ALA A 137 -4.77 1.96 8.34
C ALA A 137 -5.02 1.72 6.84
N ALA A 138 -6.23 1.97 6.35
CA ALA A 138 -6.53 1.89 4.92
C ALA A 138 -5.71 2.91 4.11
N VAL A 139 -5.60 4.16 4.58
CA VAL A 139 -4.77 5.19 3.91
C VAL A 139 -3.29 4.84 3.98
N VAL A 140 -2.76 4.52 5.17
CA VAL A 140 -1.34 4.19 5.34
C VAL A 140 -0.98 2.92 4.57
N GLY A 141 -1.86 1.92 4.53
CA GLY A 141 -1.70 0.71 3.73
C GLY A 141 -1.64 0.99 2.23
N HIS A 142 -2.48 1.90 1.72
CA HIS A 142 -2.46 2.37 0.34
C HIS A 142 -1.12 3.05 0.00
N GLU A 143 -0.62 3.92 0.88
CA GLU A 143 0.69 4.57 0.67
C GLU A 143 1.85 3.58 0.71
N ILE A 144 1.84 2.66 1.66
CA ILE A 144 2.81 1.56 1.72
C ILE A 144 2.77 0.73 0.43
N ALA A 145 1.58 0.43 -0.09
CA ALA A 145 1.41 -0.33 -1.33
C ALA A 145 2.04 0.38 -2.54
N HIS A 146 1.92 1.71 -2.66
CA HIS A 146 2.62 2.47 -3.70
C HIS A 146 4.13 2.27 -3.66
N ALA A 147 4.74 2.27 -2.47
CA ALA A 147 6.17 2.03 -2.31
C ALA A 147 6.54 0.58 -2.62
N LEU A 148 5.77 -0.40 -2.12
CA LEU A 148 5.99 -1.84 -2.34
C LEU A 148 5.90 -2.23 -3.82
N LEU A 149 4.94 -1.67 -4.54
CA LEU A 149 4.71 -1.90 -5.98
C LEU A 149 5.59 -1.01 -6.86
N GLU A 150 6.49 -0.22 -6.27
CA GLU A 150 7.43 0.67 -6.95
C GLU A 150 6.75 1.66 -7.92
N HIS A 151 5.51 2.09 -7.64
CA HIS A 151 4.75 2.99 -8.51
C HIS A 151 5.45 4.33 -8.74
N GLY A 152 6.20 4.84 -7.74
CA GLY A 152 7.04 6.01 -7.88
C GLY A 152 8.14 5.83 -8.93
N ARG A 153 8.82 4.67 -8.91
CA ARG A 153 9.86 4.30 -9.89
C ARG A 153 9.29 4.16 -11.30
N ALA A 154 8.13 3.51 -11.44
CA ALA A 154 7.45 3.39 -12.72
C ALA A 154 7.10 4.77 -13.30
N ARG A 155 6.54 5.65 -12.48
CA ARG A 155 6.19 7.03 -12.85
C ARG A 155 7.41 7.87 -13.27
N MET A 156 8.53 7.73 -12.56
CA MET A 156 9.81 8.35 -12.96
C MET A 156 10.28 7.83 -14.32
N SER A 157 10.17 6.52 -14.56
CA SER A 157 10.55 5.89 -15.82
C SER A 157 9.67 6.35 -16.98
N GLU A 158 8.36 6.50 -16.74
CA GLU A 158 7.42 7.06 -17.72
C GLU A 158 7.71 8.54 -18.02
N ALA A 159 8.02 9.34 -17.00
CA ALA A 159 8.39 10.75 -17.17
C ALA A 159 9.69 10.90 -17.98
N LEU A 160 10.68 10.05 -17.69
CA LEU A 160 11.95 10.02 -18.42
C LEU A 160 11.72 9.70 -19.89
N LEU A 161 10.91 8.68 -20.22
CA LEU A 161 10.58 8.35 -21.59
C LEU A 161 9.88 9.48 -22.34
N LYS A 162 8.95 10.17 -21.70
CA LYS A 162 8.26 11.32 -22.29
C LYS A 162 9.18 12.48 -22.56
N SER A 163 10.22 12.70 -21.71
CA SER A 163 11.14 13.82 -21.85
C SER A 163 12.26 13.58 -22.87
N VAL A 164 12.71 12.36 -23.05
CA VAL A 164 13.97 12.08 -23.77
C VAL A 164 13.80 11.07 -24.93
N GLY A 165 12.71 10.33 -24.97
CA GLY A 165 12.54 9.21 -25.90
C GLY A 165 13.36 7.96 -25.51
N ILE A 166 12.93 6.81 -26.04
CA ILE A 166 13.47 5.49 -25.62
C ILE A 166 14.98 5.34 -25.93
N ASN A 167 15.44 5.83 -27.07
CA ASN A 167 16.83 5.65 -27.53
C ASN A 167 17.84 6.49 -26.75
N LEU A 168 17.44 7.70 -26.31
CA LEU A 168 18.29 8.53 -25.47
C LEU A 168 18.26 8.07 -24.01
N ALA A 169 17.14 7.57 -23.49
CA ALA A 169 17.07 7.03 -22.14
C ALA A 169 18.09 5.91 -21.91
N ALA A 170 18.23 4.99 -22.86
CA ALA A 170 19.21 3.92 -22.79
C ALA A 170 20.67 4.41 -22.76
N ALA A 171 20.99 5.46 -23.52
CA ALA A 171 22.32 6.07 -23.53
C ALA A 171 22.64 6.86 -22.25
N TYR A 172 21.65 7.49 -21.62
CA TYR A 172 21.83 8.27 -20.41
C TYR A 172 22.10 7.46 -19.13
N PHE A 173 21.67 6.19 -19.08
CA PHE A 173 21.99 5.30 -17.94
C PHE A 173 23.47 4.90 -17.89
N GLY A 174 24.24 5.24 -18.91
CA GLY A 174 25.69 5.00 -19.00
C GLY A 174 26.61 6.08 -18.45
N LEU A 175 26.14 7.03 -17.59
CA LEU A 175 27.04 7.84 -16.76
C LEU A 175 27.55 9.18 -17.35
N SER A 176 26.68 10.13 -17.66
CA SER A 176 27.11 11.53 -17.78
C SER A 176 26.44 12.40 -16.71
N ASP A 177 27.07 13.52 -16.32
CA ASP A 177 26.49 14.52 -15.39
C ASP A 177 25.13 15.03 -15.89
N ALA A 178 24.95 15.11 -17.20
CA ALA A 178 23.67 15.44 -17.84
C ALA A 178 22.61 14.36 -17.59
N GLY A 179 22.96 13.09 -17.54
CA GLY A 179 22.06 11.99 -17.19
C GLY A 179 21.63 12.05 -15.74
N ALA A 180 22.54 12.37 -14.82
CA ALA A 180 22.23 12.55 -13.41
C ALA A 180 21.27 13.75 -13.17
N ALA A 181 21.50 14.87 -13.86
CA ALA A 181 20.61 16.05 -13.80
C ALA A 181 19.20 15.73 -14.33
N LEU A 182 19.10 14.98 -15.43
CA LEU A 182 17.82 14.58 -16.00
C LEU A 182 17.05 13.62 -15.07
N LEU A 183 17.75 12.68 -14.43
CA LEU A 183 17.17 11.78 -13.44
C LEU A 183 16.66 12.54 -12.21
N ALA A 184 17.41 13.55 -11.74
CA ALA A 184 16.98 14.41 -10.65
C ALA A 184 15.71 15.20 -11.02
N GLN A 185 15.64 15.73 -12.24
CA GLN A 185 14.44 16.40 -12.76
C GLN A 185 13.25 15.44 -12.88
N ALA A 186 13.46 14.24 -13.41
CA ALA A 186 12.41 13.21 -13.48
C ALA A 186 11.92 12.78 -12.09
N ALA A 187 12.82 12.70 -11.09
CA ALA A 187 12.48 12.44 -9.71
C ALA A 187 11.58 13.53 -9.12
N GLN A 188 11.90 14.79 -9.39
CA GLN A 188 11.11 15.92 -8.92
C GLN A 188 9.74 15.98 -9.57
N LEU A 189 9.65 15.72 -10.87
CA LEU A 189 8.38 15.59 -11.60
C LEU A 189 7.53 14.41 -11.07
N ALA A 190 8.15 13.29 -10.75
CA ALA A 190 7.45 12.11 -10.27
C ALA A 190 6.71 12.34 -8.93
N VAL A 191 7.19 13.24 -8.06
CA VAL A 191 6.51 13.58 -6.80
C VAL A 191 5.23 14.39 -7.03
N THR A 192 5.18 15.19 -8.11
CA THR A 192 4.07 16.10 -8.39
C THR A 192 3.04 15.55 -9.37
N LEU A 193 3.41 14.56 -10.18
CA LEU A 193 2.50 13.96 -11.16
C LEU A 193 1.50 13.01 -10.49
N PRO A 194 0.23 12.98 -10.94
CA PRO A 194 -0.73 12.00 -10.46
C PRO A 194 -0.33 10.58 -10.85
N TYR A 195 -0.69 9.61 -10.03
CA TYR A 195 -0.58 8.20 -10.36
C TYR A 195 -1.58 7.82 -11.47
N SER A 196 -1.23 6.83 -12.25
CA SER A 196 -2.18 6.27 -13.24
C SER A 196 -3.34 5.58 -12.52
N ARG A 197 -4.51 5.50 -13.19
CA ARG A 197 -5.67 4.75 -12.63
C ARG A 197 -5.30 3.30 -12.29
N ALA A 198 -4.44 2.69 -13.09
CA ALA A 198 -3.97 1.32 -12.85
C ALA A 198 -3.15 1.22 -11.57
N HIS A 199 -2.22 2.16 -11.34
CA HIS A 199 -1.42 2.22 -10.10
C HIS A 199 -2.31 2.42 -8.87
N GLU A 200 -3.35 3.25 -8.99
CA GLU A 200 -4.28 3.50 -7.89
C GLU A 200 -5.08 2.23 -7.51
N VAL A 201 -5.61 1.52 -8.50
CA VAL A 201 -6.34 0.26 -8.26
C VAL A 201 -5.42 -0.79 -7.63
N ASP A 202 -4.19 -0.94 -8.15
CA ASP A 202 -3.23 -1.90 -7.61
C ASP A 202 -2.82 -1.52 -6.17
N ALA A 203 -2.67 -0.22 -5.85
CA ALA A 203 -2.39 0.25 -4.50
C ALA A 203 -3.59 0.06 -3.55
N ASP A 204 -4.82 0.29 -4.02
CA ASP A 204 -6.02 0.01 -3.24
C ASP A 204 -6.10 -1.48 -2.87
N LEU A 205 -5.93 -2.37 -3.85
CA LEU A 205 -6.01 -3.81 -3.62
C LEU A 205 -4.92 -4.30 -2.66
N ALA A 206 -3.66 -3.90 -2.90
CA ALA A 206 -2.57 -4.30 -2.02
C ALA A 206 -2.71 -3.71 -0.62
N GLY A 207 -3.08 -2.43 -0.50
CA GLY A 207 -3.35 -1.77 0.78
C GLY A 207 -4.49 -2.42 1.56
N LEU A 208 -5.56 -2.82 0.86
CA LEU A 208 -6.69 -3.56 1.42
C LEU A 208 -6.25 -4.89 2.05
N GLU A 209 -5.38 -5.65 1.35
CA GLU A 209 -4.84 -6.90 1.89
C GLU A 209 -3.90 -6.65 3.07
N LEU A 210 -3.03 -5.63 3.00
CA LEU A 210 -2.17 -5.24 4.13
C LEU A 210 -2.99 -4.94 5.38
N ALA A 211 -4.04 -4.12 5.25
CA ALA A 211 -4.94 -3.78 6.35
C ALA A 211 -5.63 -5.02 6.95
N ALA A 212 -6.17 -5.89 6.10
CA ALA A 212 -6.83 -7.11 6.53
C ALA A 212 -5.87 -8.05 7.30
N ARG A 213 -4.67 -8.30 6.77
CA ARG A 213 -3.65 -9.15 7.42
C ARG A 213 -3.14 -8.54 8.73
N ALA A 214 -3.13 -7.22 8.84
CA ALA A 214 -2.78 -6.50 10.06
C ALA A 214 -3.93 -6.44 11.09
N GLY A 215 -5.10 -7.04 10.81
CA GLY A 215 -6.26 -7.07 11.67
C GLY A 215 -7.03 -5.75 11.74
N PHE A 216 -6.93 -4.90 10.71
CA PHE A 216 -7.78 -3.74 10.48
C PHE A 216 -8.93 -4.09 9.54
N ASP A 217 -10.11 -3.51 9.80
CA ASP A 217 -11.30 -3.77 8.98
C ASP A 217 -11.13 -3.24 7.55
N PRO A 218 -11.01 -4.11 6.53
CA PRO A 218 -10.78 -3.67 5.16
C PRO A 218 -11.94 -2.86 4.57
N ARG A 219 -13.16 -2.95 5.13
CA ARG A 219 -14.32 -2.15 4.71
C ARG A 219 -14.12 -0.65 4.97
N ALA A 220 -13.18 -0.29 5.83
CA ALA A 220 -12.80 1.10 6.10
C ALA A 220 -12.27 1.82 4.85
N ALA A 221 -11.66 1.11 3.90
CA ALA A 221 -11.18 1.70 2.65
C ALA A 221 -12.31 2.38 1.86
N VAL A 222 -13.50 1.78 1.82
CA VAL A 222 -14.68 2.40 1.18
C VAL A 222 -15.09 3.67 1.90
N ARG A 223 -15.11 3.64 3.25
CA ARG A 223 -15.47 4.82 4.06
C ARG A 223 -14.51 5.99 3.85
N VAL A 224 -13.22 5.71 3.74
CA VAL A 224 -12.20 6.74 3.45
C VAL A 224 -12.48 7.44 2.14
N TRP A 225 -12.72 6.69 1.05
CA TRP A 225 -13.04 7.30 -0.25
C TRP A 225 -14.31 8.14 -0.21
N GLN A 226 -15.32 7.69 0.54
CA GLN A 226 -16.56 8.48 0.73
C GLN A 226 -16.28 9.77 1.53
N LYS A 227 -15.43 9.73 2.57
CA LYS A 227 -15.04 10.93 3.32
C LYS A 227 -14.22 11.89 2.44
N MET A 228 -13.26 11.38 1.67
CA MET A 228 -12.46 12.18 0.73
C MET A 228 -13.32 12.87 -0.33
N ALA A 229 -14.31 12.17 -0.90
CA ALA A 229 -15.23 12.74 -1.87
C ALA A 229 -16.05 13.88 -1.28
N ARG A 230 -16.51 13.77 -0.03
CA ARG A 230 -17.27 14.83 0.67
C ARG A 230 -16.39 16.02 1.04
N ALA A 231 -15.13 15.79 1.38
CA ALA A 231 -14.17 16.84 1.72
C ALA A 231 -13.70 17.64 0.49
N GLY A 232 -14.03 17.19 -0.71
CA GLY A 232 -13.56 17.74 -1.99
C GLY A 232 -14.17 19.05 -2.47
N GLY A 233 -14.96 19.78 -1.69
CA GLY A 233 -15.54 21.12 -2.00
C GLY A 233 -14.98 21.87 -3.23
N ALA A 234 -14.90 23.20 -3.17
CA ALA A 234 -14.33 24.01 -4.25
C ALA A 234 -12.82 23.80 -4.49
N GLN A 235 -12.10 23.29 -3.49
CA GLN A 235 -10.69 22.89 -3.61
C GLN A 235 -10.55 21.45 -3.15
N PRO A 236 -10.31 20.49 -4.07
CA PRO A 236 -10.12 19.09 -3.70
C PRO A 236 -8.92 18.93 -2.78
N PRO A 237 -8.96 17.98 -1.81
CA PRO A 237 -7.83 17.64 -0.98
C PRO A 237 -6.55 17.41 -1.78
N GLN A 238 -5.41 17.83 -1.27
CA GLN A 238 -4.10 17.64 -1.95
C GLN A 238 -3.85 16.15 -2.25
N PHE A 239 -4.31 15.26 -1.40
CA PHE A 239 -4.29 13.81 -1.63
C PHE A 239 -4.90 13.43 -2.98
N LEU A 240 -6.06 14.02 -3.34
CA LEU A 240 -6.73 13.73 -4.61
C LEU A 240 -5.99 14.27 -5.85
N SER A 241 -5.06 15.21 -5.68
CA SER A 241 -4.23 15.71 -6.77
C SER A 241 -3.20 14.68 -7.24
N THR A 242 -2.66 13.88 -6.31
CA THR A 242 -1.72 12.81 -6.61
C THR A 242 -2.38 11.44 -6.73
N HIS A 243 -3.54 11.25 -6.08
CA HIS A 243 -4.35 10.03 -6.06
C HIS A 243 -5.76 10.30 -6.58
N PRO A 244 -5.96 10.38 -7.91
CA PRO A 244 -7.26 10.72 -8.47
C PRO A 244 -8.37 9.79 -8.00
N GLY A 245 -9.44 10.39 -7.47
CA GLY A 245 -10.63 9.66 -7.06
C GLY A 245 -11.45 9.24 -8.28
N HIS A 246 -11.82 7.98 -8.35
CA HIS A 246 -12.70 7.46 -9.39
C HIS A 246 -13.76 6.55 -8.78
N ALA A 247 -15.01 6.67 -9.22
CA ALA A 247 -16.09 5.77 -8.79
C ALA A 247 -15.78 4.28 -9.03
N THR A 248 -14.91 3.99 -10.01
CA THR A 248 -14.43 2.64 -10.27
C THR A 248 -13.58 2.07 -9.12
N ARG A 249 -12.81 2.90 -8.40
CA ARG A 249 -11.95 2.43 -7.28
C ARG A 249 -12.79 1.83 -6.15
N ILE A 250 -13.87 2.48 -5.76
CA ILE A 250 -14.77 1.94 -4.72
C ILE A 250 -15.32 0.58 -5.14
N ARG A 251 -15.76 0.43 -6.40
CA ARG A 251 -16.27 -0.86 -6.91
C ARG A 251 -15.19 -1.95 -6.93
N GLU A 252 -13.96 -1.63 -7.30
CA GLU A 252 -12.84 -2.59 -7.27
C GLU A 252 -12.54 -3.03 -5.84
N ILE A 253 -12.53 -2.10 -4.88
CA ILE A 253 -12.37 -2.40 -3.46
C ILE A 253 -13.52 -3.33 -2.98
N GLU A 254 -14.77 -2.97 -3.24
CA GLU A 254 -15.94 -3.77 -2.85
C GLU A 254 -15.89 -5.19 -3.44
N THR A 255 -15.47 -5.31 -4.71
CA THR A 255 -15.29 -6.61 -5.39
C THR A 255 -14.18 -7.45 -4.76
N ALA A 256 -13.15 -6.81 -4.19
CA ALA A 256 -12.03 -7.49 -3.55
C ALA A 256 -12.29 -7.88 -2.09
N LEU A 257 -13.25 -7.23 -1.41
CA LEU A 257 -13.57 -7.50 0.00
C LEU A 257 -13.75 -9.00 0.33
N PRO A 258 -14.52 -9.80 -0.44
CA PRO A 258 -14.68 -11.22 -0.14
C PRO A 258 -13.38 -12.02 -0.11
N ARG A 259 -12.33 -11.56 -0.81
CA ARG A 259 -11.01 -12.22 -0.82
C ARG A 259 -10.17 -11.90 0.41
N VAL A 260 -10.33 -10.70 0.99
CA VAL A 260 -9.52 -10.23 2.11
C VAL A 260 -10.19 -10.34 3.47
N LEU A 261 -11.53 -10.42 3.53
CA LEU A 261 -12.27 -10.61 4.78
C LEU A 261 -11.83 -11.86 5.56
N PRO A 262 -11.58 -13.02 4.93
CA PRO A 262 -11.07 -14.19 5.66
C PRO A 262 -9.68 -13.95 6.29
N LEU A 263 -8.83 -13.10 5.65
CA LEU A 263 -7.52 -12.72 6.19
C LEU A 263 -7.68 -11.85 7.45
N TYR A 264 -8.62 -10.90 7.40
CA TYR A 264 -8.97 -10.05 8.53
C TYR A 264 -9.51 -10.86 9.71
N GLU A 265 -10.42 -11.79 9.45
CA GLU A 265 -10.98 -12.66 10.49
C GLU A 265 -9.90 -13.56 11.11
N ALA A 266 -8.97 -14.07 10.30
CA ALA A 266 -7.84 -14.87 10.79
C ALA A 266 -6.87 -14.05 11.66
N ALA A 267 -6.62 -12.79 11.32
CA ALA A 267 -5.71 -11.90 12.05
C ALA A 267 -6.25 -11.46 13.43
N ARG A 268 -7.55 -11.66 13.71
CA ARG A 268 -8.21 -11.29 14.96
C ARG A 268 -8.40 -12.46 15.94
N ARG A 269 -8.08 -13.67 15.52
CA ARG A 269 -8.07 -14.87 16.38
C ARG A 269 -6.81 -14.95 17.20
#